data_a51036567bacc26e07442b8c929de2e5
#
_entry.id   a51036567bacc26e07442b8c929de2e5
#
_cell.length_a   1.000
_cell.length_b   1.000
_cell.length_c   1.000
_cell.angle_alpha   90.00
_cell.angle_beta   90.00
_cell.angle_gamma   90.00
#
_symmetry.space_group_name_H-M   'P 1'
#
loop_
_entity.id
_entity.type
_entity.pdbx_description
1 polymer ?
#
loop_
_entity_poly.entity_id
_entity_poly.type
_entity_poly.pdbx_seq_one_letter_code
_entity_poly.pdbx_strand_id
1 'polypeptide(L)'
;MRRTLISTGLIFSMNLVGGNLPQESYWDIQSVSNPSISPDGKHVIFAKKFIDKQNDKRVTEHWIMESDGSNKRFFVEGSNPRWSPSSKKIAYVNEDENKKSQIYVKNLINESESKITNFSNDVRDFSWSPDGEYFSFSAFQEYEDNWIIKIPGKIDGDEYDWTEDPKVVTTMHWRADGIGELESGENHLYIVDSSGGAAIKVSDWGMDYIADLQWFNDSQLLFSGNDSLNDLQTPWKQSGIFLLDIKNKKLEKISNKEGVYMTPKASRDGKKIAFIGHPSTDYSSVAHDVYIRDMTTGKNKLVTKNLSSSPKSLFWLSSSQLAFDLDERGSSKIMQLNTDNLRLSELISGFKEQFFLSSANQGDLYGTYVTSNRPGEVASIKNTKLERLTEFNELVLGQYDLGKTHEVNYQAPDGTQIQGWYITPPNFDESKTYPLILVIHGGPHAMYRPAFNYSWHQFASDGYVVLFTNPRGSTGYGSEFANVITINTDATCIDI
;
A
#
# COMPACT_ATOMS: atom_id res chain seq x y z
N MET A 1 -51.41 -38.13 -19.52
CA MET A 1 -50.25 -38.21 -20.42
C MET A 1 -49.26 -37.11 -20.06
N ARG A 2 -48.22 -37.44 -19.32
CA ARG A 2 -47.12 -36.49 -18.99
C ARG A 2 -46.06 -36.65 -20.05
N ARG A 3 -45.77 -35.57 -20.79
CA ARG A 3 -44.64 -35.51 -21.74
C ARG A 3 -43.40 -35.05 -20.97
N THR A 4 -42.46 -35.94 -20.81
CA THR A 4 -41.11 -35.68 -20.32
C THR A 4 -40.31 -35.07 -21.46
N LEU A 5 -39.89 -33.80 -21.34
CA LEU A 5 -38.93 -33.17 -22.24
C LEU A 5 -37.52 -33.51 -21.71
N ILE A 6 -36.80 -34.33 -22.46
CA ILE A 6 -35.38 -34.58 -22.29
C ILE A 6 -34.66 -33.47 -23.06
N SER A 7 -34.07 -32.54 -22.38
CA SER A 7 -33.14 -31.55 -22.96
C SER A 7 -31.75 -32.18 -23.03
N THR A 8 -31.35 -32.63 -24.20
CA THR A 8 -29.97 -32.97 -24.52
C THR A 8 -29.16 -31.68 -24.62
N GLY A 9 -28.45 -31.31 -23.57
CA GLY A 9 -27.45 -30.26 -23.59
C GLY A 9 -26.26 -30.71 -24.43
N LEU A 10 -26.10 -30.16 -25.62
CA LEU A 10 -24.86 -30.23 -26.37
C LEU A 10 -23.81 -29.38 -25.63
N ILE A 11 -22.87 -30.04 -24.98
CA ILE A 11 -21.66 -29.44 -24.52
C ILE A 11 -20.76 -29.23 -25.75
N PHE A 12 -20.79 -28.03 -26.32
CA PHE A 12 -19.76 -27.61 -27.26
C PHE A 12 -18.49 -27.38 -26.45
N SER A 13 -17.56 -28.32 -26.48
CA SER A 13 -16.17 -28.05 -26.18
C SER A 13 -15.61 -27.17 -27.30
N MET A 14 -15.76 -25.86 -27.21
CA MET A 14 -14.94 -24.95 -28.00
C MET A 14 -13.50 -25.16 -27.53
N ASN A 15 -12.66 -25.78 -28.37
CA ASN A 15 -11.23 -25.56 -28.31
C ASN A 15 -11.01 -24.09 -28.66
N LEU A 16 -10.95 -23.24 -27.64
CA LEU A 16 -10.49 -21.86 -27.77
C LEU A 16 -9.03 -21.97 -28.23
N VAL A 17 -8.77 -21.78 -29.51
CA VAL A 17 -7.45 -21.44 -30.01
C VAL A 17 -7.18 -20.05 -29.43
N GLY A 18 -6.25 -19.94 -28.51
CA GLY A 18 -5.88 -18.67 -27.89
C GLY A 18 -5.52 -17.64 -28.97
N GLY A 19 -6.15 -16.49 -28.92
CA GLY A 19 -5.86 -15.37 -29.82
C GLY A 19 -4.77 -14.46 -29.26
N ASN A 20 -4.28 -13.55 -30.10
CA ASN A 20 -3.43 -12.47 -29.64
C ASN A 20 -4.20 -11.57 -28.65
N LEU A 21 -3.50 -11.03 -27.65
CA LEU A 21 -4.08 -10.11 -26.68
C LEU A 21 -4.35 -8.74 -27.33
N PRO A 22 -5.62 -8.37 -27.63
CA PRO A 22 -5.93 -7.13 -28.32
C PRO A 22 -5.87 -5.93 -27.36
N GLN A 23 -5.50 -4.76 -27.87
CA GLN A 23 -5.36 -3.55 -27.06
C GLN A 23 -6.65 -3.18 -26.29
N GLU A 24 -7.82 -3.47 -26.88
CA GLU A 24 -9.12 -3.16 -26.30
C GLU A 24 -9.44 -3.95 -25.03
N SER A 25 -8.85 -5.11 -24.84
CA SER A 25 -9.08 -5.92 -23.63
C SER A 25 -8.44 -5.31 -22.37
N TYR A 26 -7.55 -4.29 -22.51
CA TYR A 26 -7.06 -3.51 -21.38
C TYR A 26 -8.19 -2.92 -20.52
N TRP A 27 -9.27 -2.48 -21.18
CA TRP A 27 -10.42 -1.87 -20.52
C TRP A 27 -11.25 -2.86 -19.68
N ASP A 28 -11.06 -4.16 -19.89
CA ASP A 28 -11.76 -5.21 -19.17
C ASP A 28 -10.95 -5.81 -18.01
N ILE A 29 -9.66 -5.44 -17.92
CA ILE A 29 -8.79 -5.91 -16.83
C ILE A 29 -9.18 -5.24 -15.52
N GLN A 30 -9.34 -6.08 -14.51
CA GLN A 30 -9.63 -5.67 -13.14
C GLN A 30 -8.42 -5.92 -12.26
N SER A 31 -8.21 -5.10 -11.25
CA SER A 31 -7.19 -5.35 -10.24
C SER A 31 -7.81 -5.41 -8.85
N VAL A 32 -7.29 -6.31 -8.02
CA VAL A 32 -7.72 -6.51 -6.64
C VAL A 32 -6.56 -6.21 -5.72
N SER A 33 -6.82 -5.56 -4.60
CA SER A 33 -5.76 -5.19 -3.65
C SER A 33 -6.28 -5.03 -2.23
N ASN A 34 -5.34 -4.97 -1.28
CA ASN A 34 -5.56 -4.63 0.12
C ASN A 34 -6.66 -5.47 0.82
N PRO A 35 -6.63 -6.81 0.73
CA PRO A 35 -7.58 -7.61 1.47
C PRO A 35 -7.36 -7.46 2.98
N SER A 36 -8.46 -7.25 3.71
CA SER A 36 -8.47 -7.12 5.16
C SER A 36 -9.45 -8.12 5.76
N ILE A 37 -8.92 -9.04 6.56
CA ILE A 37 -9.72 -10.04 7.29
C ILE A 37 -10.39 -9.40 8.51
N SER A 38 -11.65 -9.76 8.77
CA SER A 38 -12.36 -9.33 9.96
C SER A 38 -11.73 -9.89 11.25
N PRO A 39 -11.84 -9.20 12.39
CA PRO A 39 -11.32 -9.68 13.67
C PRO A 39 -11.83 -11.08 14.08
N ASP A 40 -13.05 -11.46 13.72
CA ASP A 40 -13.62 -12.80 13.96
C ASP A 40 -13.18 -13.86 12.93
N GLY A 41 -12.41 -13.47 11.90
CA GLY A 41 -11.85 -14.36 10.88
C GLY A 41 -12.84 -14.86 9.83
N LYS A 42 -14.06 -14.29 9.75
CA LYS A 42 -15.11 -14.83 8.88
C LYS A 42 -15.21 -14.14 7.52
N HIS A 43 -14.88 -12.86 7.44
CA HIS A 43 -15.08 -12.07 6.23
C HIS A 43 -13.80 -11.37 5.80
N VAL A 44 -13.62 -11.18 4.50
CA VAL A 44 -12.54 -10.40 3.91
C VAL A 44 -13.13 -9.25 3.10
N ILE A 45 -12.75 -8.00 3.41
CA ILE A 45 -13.00 -6.84 2.55
C ILE A 45 -11.77 -6.56 1.72
N PHE A 46 -11.95 -6.17 0.45
CA PHE A 46 -10.84 -5.88 -0.47
C PHE A 46 -11.24 -4.82 -1.48
N ALA A 47 -10.26 -4.10 -2.00
CA ALA A 47 -10.47 -3.13 -3.07
C ALA A 47 -10.46 -3.84 -4.43
N LYS A 48 -11.45 -3.54 -5.27
CA LYS A 48 -11.55 -3.93 -6.67
C LYS A 48 -11.52 -2.69 -7.54
N LYS A 49 -10.58 -2.62 -8.46
CA LYS A 49 -10.40 -1.49 -9.38
C LYS A 49 -10.67 -1.92 -10.80
N PHE A 50 -11.40 -1.10 -11.53
CA PHE A 50 -11.71 -1.31 -12.94
C PHE A 50 -11.90 0.02 -13.66
N ILE A 51 -12.04 -0.02 -14.99
CA ILE A 51 -12.28 1.16 -15.81
C ILE A 51 -13.76 1.20 -16.18
N ASP A 52 -14.43 2.29 -15.78
CA ASP A 52 -15.76 2.61 -16.26
C ASP A 52 -15.64 3.24 -17.65
N LYS A 53 -15.88 2.41 -18.68
CA LYS A 53 -15.75 2.81 -20.09
C LYS A 53 -16.73 3.92 -20.51
N GLN A 54 -17.89 4.02 -19.85
CA GLN A 54 -18.91 5.01 -20.18
C GLN A 54 -18.52 6.41 -19.69
N ASN A 55 -17.90 6.47 -18.52
CA ASN A 55 -17.51 7.72 -17.87
C ASN A 55 -16.02 8.04 -18.00
N ASP A 56 -15.26 7.19 -18.72
CA ASP A 56 -13.80 7.30 -18.91
C ASP A 56 -13.03 7.55 -17.61
N LYS A 57 -13.35 6.77 -16.59
CA LYS A 57 -12.73 6.91 -15.28
C LYS A 57 -12.34 5.58 -14.65
N ARG A 58 -11.31 5.60 -13.82
CA ARG A 58 -10.97 4.48 -12.95
C ARG A 58 -11.85 4.52 -11.70
N VAL A 59 -12.48 3.38 -11.41
CA VAL A 59 -13.36 3.21 -10.26
C VAL A 59 -12.70 2.25 -9.26
N THR A 60 -12.81 2.58 -7.99
CA THR A 60 -12.42 1.68 -6.89
C THR A 60 -13.66 1.37 -6.06
N GLU A 61 -14.02 0.12 -6.01
CA GLU A 61 -15.08 -0.41 -5.17
C GLU A 61 -14.48 -1.28 -4.06
N HIS A 62 -15.13 -1.31 -2.91
CA HIS A 62 -14.80 -2.30 -1.88
C HIS A 62 -15.82 -3.42 -1.90
N TRP A 63 -15.31 -4.62 -2.05
CA TRP A 63 -16.06 -5.87 -2.08
C TRP A 63 -15.83 -6.65 -0.80
N ILE A 64 -16.83 -7.41 -0.39
CA ILE A 64 -16.75 -8.30 0.76
C ILE A 64 -17.04 -9.74 0.33
N MET A 65 -16.38 -10.70 0.99
CA MET A 65 -16.59 -12.14 0.79
C MET A 65 -16.39 -12.88 2.12
N GLU A 66 -16.79 -14.13 2.17
CA GLU A 66 -16.39 -15.05 3.24
C GLU A 66 -14.88 -15.32 3.20
N SER A 67 -14.29 -15.72 4.32
CA SER A 67 -12.85 -15.97 4.41
C SER A 67 -12.35 -17.20 3.60
N ASP A 68 -13.27 -18.00 3.05
CA ASP A 68 -13.00 -19.08 2.11
C ASP A 68 -13.11 -18.64 0.62
N GLY A 69 -13.41 -17.38 0.36
CA GLY A 69 -13.58 -16.82 -0.99
C GLY A 69 -15.00 -16.93 -1.55
N SER A 70 -15.96 -17.51 -0.83
CA SER A 70 -17.36 -17.58 -1.25
C SER A 70 -18.13 -16.26 -1.02
N ASN A 71 -19.34 -16.15 -1.56
CA ASN A 71 -20.28 -15.05 -1.34
C ASN A 71 -19.72 -13.64 -1.63
N LYS A 72 -18.91 -13.52 -2.71
CA LYS A 72 -18.35 -12.25 -3.15
C LYS A 72 -19.44 -11.26 -3.57
N ARG A 73 -19.45 -10.06 -3.00
CA ARG A 73 -20.41 -9.02 -3.36
C ARG A 73 -19.82 -7.62 -3.17
N PHE A 74 -20.33 -6.67 -3.92
CA PHE A 74 -20.09 -5.25 -3.68
C PHE A 74 -20.52 -4.86 -2.27
N PHE A 75 -19.79 -3.95 -1.64
CA PHE A 75 -20.11 -3.49 -0.30
C PHE A 75 -20.21 -1.97 -0.20
N VAL A 76 -19.17 -1.22 -0.57
CA VAL A 76 -19.18 0.27 -0.55
C VAL A 76 -18.25 0.85 -1.62
N GLU A 77 -18.53 2.09 -2.00
CA GLU A 77 -17.56 3.01 -2.59
C GLU A 77 -16.92 3.84 -1.48
N GLY A 78 -15.67 4.29 -1.70
CA GLY A 78 -14.91 5.07 -0.72
C GLY A 78 -13.49 4.56 -0.58
N SER A 79 -12.81 4.92 0.50
CA SER A 79 -11.41 4.57 0.72
C SER A 79 -11.14 4.12 2.17
N ASN A 80 -10.01 3.44 2.37
CA ASN A 80 -9.46 3.08 3.68
C ASN A 80 -10.45 2.32 4.61
N PRO A 81 -11.08 1.21 4.18
CA PRO A 81 -12.02 0.48 5.02
C PRO A 81 -11.35 -0.12 6.25
N ARG A 82 -11.99 0.02 7.41
CA ARG A 82 -11.52 -0.48 8.71
C ARG A 82 -12.61 -1.26 9.41
N TRP A 83 -12.32 -2.50 9.78
CA TRP A 83 -13.22 -3.32 10.59
C TRP A 83 -13.44 -2.74 11.98
N SER A 84 -14.67 -2.75 12.47
CA SER A 84 -14.92 -2.54 13.90
C SER A 84 -14.35 -3.71 14.71
N PRO A 85 -13.98 -3.51 15.98
CA PRO A 85 -13.51 -4.59 16.86
C PRO A 85 -14.52 -5.74 16.98
N SER A 86 -15.81 -5.44 16.87
CA SER A 86 -16.90 -6.43 16.91
C SER A 86 -17.12 -7.22 15.63
N SER A 87 -16.42 -6.91 14.53
CA SER A 87 -16.60 -7.46 13.17
C SER A 87 -17.98 -7.23 12.53
N LYS A 88 -18.83 -6.40 13.15
CA LYS A 88 -20.22 -6.18 12.68
C LYS A 88 -20.37 -4.93 11.81
N LYS A 89 -19.37 -4.07 11.82
CA LYS A 89 -19.39 -2.79 11.09
C LYS A 89 -18.05 -2.59 10.36
N ILE A 90 -18.11 -1.81 9.28
CA ILE A 90 -16.93 -1.29 8.59
C ILE A 90 -17.03 0.23 8.54
N ALA A 91 -16.00 0.91 9.00
CA ALA A 91 -15.82 2.33 8.79
C ALA A 91 -14.95 2.56 7.56
N TYR A 92 -15.19 3.64 6.82
CA TYR A 92 -14.45 4.03 5.63
C TYR A 92 -14.54 5.53 5.42
N VAL A 93 -13.68 6.07 4.57
CA VAL A 93 -13.70 7.48 4.21
C VAL A 93 -14.40 7.64 2.86
N ASN A 94 -15.31 8.61 2.79
CA ASN A 94 -15.96 9.02 1.56
C ASN A 94 -16.16 10.55 1.54
N GLU A 95 -16.28 11.12 0.36
CA GLU A 95 -16.59 12.54 0.21
C GLU A 95 -18.05 12.83 0.57
N ASP A 96 -18.27 13.93 1.26
CA ASP A 96 -19.60 14.45 1.52
C ASP A 96 -20.07 15.45 0.43
N GLU A 97 -21.23 16.05 0.63
CA GLU A 97 -21.81 17.05 -0.26
C GLU A 97 -20.95 18.31 -0.47
N ASN A 98 -20.02 18.58 0.46
CA ASN A 98 -19.06 19.69 0.40
C ASN A 98 -17.70 19.24 -0.20
N LYS A 99 -17.61 18.03 -0.74
CA LYS A 99 -16.38 17.40 -1.24
C LYS A 99 -15.28 17.28 -0.17
N LYS A 100 -15.70 17.13 1.09
CA LYS A 100 -14.78 16.86 2.21
C LYS A 100 -14.82 15.40 2.59
N SER A 101 -13.64 14.82 2.76
CA SER A 101 -13.46 13.44 3.20
C SER A 101 -13.93 13.26 4.64
N GLN A 102 -14.93 12.41 4.85
CA GLN A 102 -15.56 12.15 6.15
C GLN A 102 -15.55 10.66 6.48
N ILE A 103 -15.65 10.32 7.76
CA ILE A 103 -15.80 8.94 8.21
C ILE A 103 -17.28 8.53 8.09
N TYR A 104 -17.51 7.42 7.42
CA TYR A 104 -18.79 6.73 7.33
C TYR A 104 -18.69 5.34 7.96
N VAL A 105 -19.79 4.85 8.49
CA VAL A 105 -19.89 3.50 9.06
C VAL A 105 -21.05 2.77 8.41
N LYS A 106 -20.79 1.57 7.91
CA LYS A 106 -21.81 0.67 7.37
C LYS A 106 -21.89 -0.61 8.20
N ASN A 107 -23.11 -1.01 8.53
CA ASN A 107 -23.41 -2.23 9.28
C ASN A 107 -23.54 -3.41 8.31
N LEU A 108 -22.91 -4.56 8.63
CA LEU A 108 -22.92 -5.74 7.76
C LEU A 108 -24.25 -6.48 7.73
N ILE A 109 -25.06 -6.37 8.80
CA ILE A 109 -26.27 -7.17 8.96
C ILE A 109 -27.48 -6.49 8.31
N ASN A 110 -27.72 -5.23 8.67
CA ASN A 110 -28.87 -4.46 8.19
C ASN A 110 -28.53 -3.46 7.09
N GLU A 111 -27.26 -3.41 6.67
CA GLU A 111 -26.72 -2.52 5.62
C GLU A 111 -26.95 -1.03 5.89
N SER A 112 -27.37 -0.63 7.10
CA SER A 112 -27.50 0.77 7.45
C SER A 112 -26.16 1.47 7.42
N GLU A 113 -26.15 2.69 6.90
CA GLU A 113 -25.00 3.56 6.76
C GLU A 113 -25.20 4.87 7.51
N SER A 114 -24.15 5.37 8.14
CA SER A 114 -24.17 6.63 8.87
C SER A 114 -22.89 7.42 8.64
N LYS A 115 -23.01 8.73 8.37
CA LYS A 115 -21.93 9.69 8.39
C LYS A 115 -21.60 10.00 9.84
N ILE A 116 -20.36 9.79 10.26
CA ILE A 116 -19.90 9.94 11.65
C ILE A 116 -19.31 11.33 11.89
N THR A 117 -18.46 11.79 10.97
CA THR A 117 -17.86 13.11 11.09
C THR A 117 -18.58 14.12 10.21
N ASN A 118 -18.66 15.36 10.70
CA ASN A 118 -19.03 16.53 9.92
C ASN A 118 -17.95 17.60 10.17
N PHE A 119 -16.76 17.30 9.71
CA PHE A 119 -15.57 18.08 9.98
C PHE A 119 -15.28 19.04 8.82
N SER A 120 -14.80 20.24 9.12
CA SER A 120 -14.54 21.27 8.10
C SER A 120 -13.41 20.94 7.15
N ASN A 121 -12.47 20.07 7.58
CA ASN A 121 -11.31 19.65 6.81
C ASN A 121 -11.41 18.16 6.46
N ASP A 122 -10.55 17.71 5.55
CA ASP A 122 -10.48 16.31 5.17
C ASP A 122 -9.96 15.42 6.30
N VAL A 123 -10.67 14.34 6.58
CA VAL A 123 -10.17 13.24 7.40
C VAL A 123 -9.14 12.47 6.56
N ARG A 124 -7.92 12.32 7.08
CA ARG A 124 -6.81 11.64 6.37
C ARG A 124 -6.65 10.18 6.80
N ASP A 125 -6.24 9.94 8.03
CA ASP A 125 -6.11 8.59 8.61
C ASP A 125 -7.00 8.49 9.84
N PHE A 126 -7.54 7.30 10.12
CA PHE A 126 -8.44 7.10 11.24
C PHE A 126 -8.32 5.68 11.83
N SER A 127 -8.76 5.47 13.06
CA SER A 127 -8.78 4.18 13.72
C SER A 127 -9.94 4.06 14.71
N TRP A 128 -10.54 2.86 14.79
CA TRP A 128 -11.45 2.50 15.86
C TRP A 128 -10.73 2.39 17.21
N SER A 129 -11.35 2.83 18.28
CA SER A 129 -10.94 2.46 19.64
C SER A 129 -11.12 0.96 19.89
N PRO A 130 -10.38 0.35 20.82
CA PRO A 130 -10.47 -1.08 21.10
C PRO A 130 -11.87 -1.54 21.54
N ASP A 131 -12.63 -0.70 22.24
CA ASP A 131 -14.01 -0.93 22.65
C ASP A 131 -15.03 -0.65 21.53
N GLY A 132 -14.62 0.06 20.46
CA GLY A 132 -15.48 0.45 19.35
C GLY A 132 -16.39 1.65 19.63
N GLU A 133 -16.19 2.37 20.75
CA GLU A 133 -16.99 3.52 21.14
C GLU A 133 -16.51 4.83 20.50
N TYR A 134 -15.26 4.90 20.06
CA TYR A 134 -14.65 6.11 19.50
C TYR A 134 -13.92 5.84 18.20
N PHE A 135 -13.73 6.92 17.42
CA PHE A 135 -12.71 7.05 16.38
C PHE A 135 -11.63 8.04 16.80
N SER A 136 -10.38 7.72 16.54
CA SER A 136 -9.33 8.71 16.41
C SER A 136 -9.09 8.99 14.93
N PHE A 137 -8.79 10.23 14.56
CA PHE A 137 -8.45 10.58 13.19
C PHE A 137 -7.45 11.73 13.12
N SER A 138 -6.72 11.83 12.02
CA SER A 138 -5.87 12.97 11.68
C SER A 138 -6.56 13.86 10.64
N ALA A 139 -6.35 15.17 10.76
CA ALA A 139 -6.78 16.14 9.79
C ALA A 139 -5.76 17.25 9.65
N PHE A 140 -5.60 17.76 8.43
CA PHE A 140 -4.72 18.88 8.13
C PHE A 140 -5.43 20.19 8.45
N GLN A 141 -4.70 21.10 9.06
CA GLN A 141 -5.12 22.47 9.33
C GLN A 141 -4.16 23.40 8.63
N GLU A 142 -4.65 24.13 7.65
CA GLU A 142 -3.91 25.19 6.97
C GLU A 142 -3.57 26.31 7.96
N TYR A 143 -2.38 26.90 7.80
CA TYR A 143 -2.07 28.14 8.46
C TYR A 143 -2.87 29.28 7.85
N GLU A 144 -3.37 30.19 8.66
CA GLU A 144 -3.94 31.43 8.15
C GLU A 144 -2.82 32.22 7.45
N ASP A 145 -3.04 32.53 6.17
CA ASP A 145 -2.13 33.37 5.40
C ASP A 145 -2.16 34.80 5.97
N ASN A 146 -1.24 35.10 6.89
CA ASN A 146 -0.99 36.47 7.37
C ASN A 146 -0.33 37.37 6.29
N TRP A 147 -0.10 36.81 5.10
CA TRP A 147 0.60 37.45 3.98
C TRP A 147 -0.36 37.72 2.83
N ILE A 148 -1.37 38.52 3.04
CA ILE A 148 -2.27 38.85 1.95
C ILE A 148 -1.82 40.17 1.34
N ILE A 149 -1.06 40.11 0.25
CA ILE A 149 -1.06 41.20 -0.72
C ILE A 149 -2.38 41.09 -1.45
N LYS A 150 -3.40 41.80 -0.97
CA LYS A 150 -4.65 41.90 -1.70
C LYS A 150 -4.42 42.78 -2.93
N ILE A 151 -4.85 42.30 -4.09
CA ILE A 151 -4.87 43.12 -5.31
C ILE A 151 -5.80 44.32 -5.05
N PRO A 152 -5.31 45.58 -5.15
CA PRO A 152 -6.15 46.74 -4.90
C PRO A 152 -7.37 46.76 -5.82
N GLY A 153 -8.56 46.82 -5.22
CA GLY A 153 -9.82 46.89 -5.96
C GLY A 153 -10.47 45.54 -6.28
N LYS A 154 -9.78 44.42 -5.98
CA LYS A 154 -10.40 43.07 -6.09
C LYS A 154 -11.46 42.92 -4.99
N ILE A 155 -12.68 42.60 -5.39
CA ILE A 155 -13.79 42.30 -4.48
C ILE A 155 -14.09 40.81 -4.60
N ASP A 156 -14.21 40.10 -3.49
CA ASP A 156 -14.55 38.68 -3.48
C ASP A 156 -15.94 38.48 -4.13
N GLY A 157 -16.00 37.63 -5.15
CA GLY A 157 -17.23 37.36 -5.91
C GLY A 157 -17.45 38.28 -7.13
N ASP A 158 -16.49 39.12 -7.51
CA ASP A 158 -16.53 39.88 -8.75
C ASP A 158 -16.57 38.95 -9.97
N GLU A 159 -17.38 39.36 -10.99
CA GLU A 159 -17.45 38.66 -12.31
C GLU A 159 -16.20 38.89 -13.18
N TYR A 160 -15.23 39.67 -12.72
CA TYR A 160 -13.99 39.95 -13.47
C TYR A 160 -13.00 38.80 -13.32
N ASP A 161 -12.37 38.46 -14.43
CA ASP A 161 -11.24 37.49 -14.48
C ASP A 161 -9.94 38.17 -13.97
N TRP A 162 -9.85 38.24 -12.65
CA TRP A 162 -8.65 38.77 -12.00
C TRP A 162 -7.46 37.81 -12.14
N THR A 163 -6.26 38.37 -12.26
CA THR A 163 -5.04 37.54 -12.14
C THR A 163 -4.99 36.85 -10.78
N GLU A 164 -4.42 35.65 -10.74
CA GLU A 164 -4.19 34.93 -9.50
C GLU A 164 -3.35 35.78 -8.53
N ASP A 165 -3.64 35.68 -7.24
CA ASP A 165 -2.85 36.33 -6.21
C ASP A 165 -1.40 35.79 -6.23
N PRO A 166 -0.39 36.61 -5.93
CA PRO A 166 0.99 36.15 -5.92
C PRO A 166 1.20 35.08 -4.85
N LYS A 167 1.88 34.00 -5.20
CA LYS A 167 2.23 32.93 -4.27
C LYS A 167 3.57 33.25 -3.62
N VAL A 168 3.65 33.14 -2.32
CA VAL A 168 4.87 33.33 -1.53
C VAL A 168 5.34 31.98 -0.99
N VAL A 169 6.48 31.50 -1.49
CA VAL A 169 7.10 30.25 -1.02
C VAL A 169 8.15 30.59 0.03
N THR A 170 7.92 30.16 1.26
CA THR A 170 8.81 30.39 2.40
C THR A 170 9.50 29.11 2.88
N THR A 171 9.14 27.94 2.35
CA THR A 171 9.69 26.65 2.72
C THR A 171 10.38 25.99 1.53
N MET A 172 11.42 25.18 1.77
CA MET A 172 12.10 24.46 0.69
C MET A 172 11.24 23.33 0.08
N HIS A 173 10.30 22.78 0.87
CA HIS A 173 9.38 21.74 0.46
C HIS A 173 8.01 22.31 0.13
N TRP A 174 7.92 23.02 -0.95
CA TRP A 174 6.68 23.64 -1.40
C TRP A 174 5.95 22.83 -2.50
N ARG A 175 6.63 21.78 -3.03
CA ARG A 175 6.10 20.96 -4.11
C ARG A 175 6.55 19.51 -3.97
N ALA A 176 5.67 18.57 -4.31
CA ALA A 176 5.98 17.14 -4.40
C ALA A 176 5.51 16.55 -5.74
N ASP A 177 6.28 15.58 -6.28
CA ASP A 177 5.95 14.89 -7.51
C ASP A 177 4.62 14.14 -7.37
N GLY A 178 3.75 14.28 -8.37
CA GLY A 178 2.43 13.66 -8.40
C GLY A 178 1.37 14.34 -7.52
N ILE A 179 1.76 15.26 -6.62
CA ILE A 179 0.85 16.02 -5.75
C ILE A 179 0.73 17.47 -6.24
N GLY A 180 1.83 18.06 -6.72
CA GLY A 180 1.89 19.48 -7.08
C GLY A 180 2.38 20.34 -5.92
N GLU A 181 1.80 21.52 -5.77
CA GLU A 181 2.11 22.43 -4.67
C GLU A 181 1.59 21.86 -3.34
N LEU A 182 2.38 22.00 -2.29
CA LEU A 182 2.03 21.60 -0.95
C LEU A 182 1.43 22.78 -0.20
N GLU A 183 0.29 22.54 0.44
CA GLU A 183 -0.35 23.51 1.32
C GLU A 183 0.49 23.73 2.59
N SER A 184 0.52 24.96 3.06
CA SER A 184 1.23 25.32 4.30
C SER A 184 0.31 25.09 5.50
N GLY A 185 0.70 24.22 6.40
CA GLY A 185 -0.12 23.84 7.56
C GLY A 185 0.47 22.68 8.34
N GLU A 186 -0.32 22.11 9.21
CA GLU A 186 0.08 20.98 10.04
C GLU A 186 -1.07 19.98 10.29
N ASN A 187 -0.72 18.73 10.56
CA ASN A 187 -1.68 17.68 10.90
C ASN A 187 -1.88 17.63 12.42
N HIS A 188 -3.14 17.49 12.82
CA HIS A 188 -3.57 17.34 14.21
C HIS A 188 -4.37 16.05 14.42
N LEU A 189 -4.45 15.62 15.69
CA LEU A 189 -5.23 14.45 16.09
C LEU A 189 -6.54 14.85 16.78
N TYR A 190 -7.60 14.14 16.42
CA TYR A 190 -8.95 14.33 16.91
C TYR A 190 -9.56 13.01 17.36
N ILE A 191 -10.56 13.08 18.24
CA ILE A 191 -11.40 11.97 18.66
C ILE A 191 -12.86 12.36 18.47
N VAL A 192 -13.68 11.42 18.04
CA VAL A 192 -15.13 11.57 17.91
C VAL A 192 -15.81 10.28 18.37
N ASP A 193 -17.00 10.39 18.96
CA ASP A 193 -17.85 9.24 19.31
C ASP A 193 -18.23 8.44 18.06
N SER A 194 -18.27 7.13 18.15
CA SER A 194 -18.56 6.26 17.00
C SER A 194 -20.01 6.33 16.53
N SER A 195 -20.90 6.95 17.31
CA SER A 195 -22.25 7.31 16.91
C SER A 195 -22.37 8.71 16.28
N GLY A 196 -21.26 9.44 16.18
CA GLY A 196 -21.20 10.81 15.65
C GLY A 196 -21.18 11.88 16.74
N GLY A 197 -21.09 13.13 16.33
CA GLY A 197 -21.04 14.29 17.23
C GLY A 197 -19.85 15.20 16.95
N ALA A 198 -19.55 16.09 17.90
CA ALA A 198 -18.43 17.03 17.76
C ALA A 198 -17.09 16.33 17.97
N ALA A 199 -16.16 16.52 17.04
CA ALA A 199 -14.80 16.04 17.19
C ALA A 199 -14.02 16.90 18.20
N ILE A 200 -13.23 16.25 19.04
CA ILE A 200 -12.40 16.90 20.08
C ILE A 200 -10.94 16.81 19.65
N LYS A 201 -10.24 17.94 19.55
CA LYS A 201 -8.80 18.00 19.28
C LYS A 201 -8.02 17.51 20.51
N VAL A 202 -7.21 16.47 20.33
CA VAL A 202 -6.42 15.85 21.41
C VAL A 202 -4.93 16.16 21.33
N SER A 203 -4.47 16.80 20.25
CA SER A 203 -3.09 17.32 20.12
C SER A 203 -3.06 18.83 20.33
N ASP A 204 -2.13 19.32 21.16
CA ASP A 204 -1.83 20.75 21.33
C ASP A 204 -0.63 21.19 20.46
N TRP A 205 -0.15 20.33 19.63
CA TRP A 205 0.95 20.44 18.67
C TRP A 205 0.48 19.97 17.30
N GLY A 206 1.20 20.34 16.25
CA GLY A 206 1.00 19.80 14.92
C GLY A 206 2.24 19.08 14.39
N MET A 207 2.06 18.31 13.35
CA MET A 207 3.13 17.60 12.64
C MET A 207 2.98 17.79 11.14
N ASP A 208 4.10 17.75 10.41
CA ASP A 208 4.13 17.77 8.95
C ASP A 208 3.29 16.62 8.36
N TYR A 209 3.45 15.42 8.92
CA TYR A 209 2.53 14.31 8.62
C TYR A 209 2.28 13.45 9.87
N ILE A 210 1.13 12.76 9.86
CA ILE A 210 0.75 11.72 10.80
C ILE A 210 0.26 10.52 9.97
N ALA A 211 0.80 9.33 10.24
CA ALA A 211 0.45 8.10 9.55
C ALA A 211 0.41 6.90 10.52
N ASP A 212 -0.13 5.78 10.04
CA ASP A 212 -0.23 4.52 10.81
C ASP A 212 -1.00 4.66 12.13
N LEU A 213 -1.96 5.59 12.18
CA LEU A 213 -2.72 5.91 13.39
C LEU A 213 -3.49 4.70 13.91
N GLN A 214 -3.27 4.35 15.17
CA GLN A 214 -3.96 3.28 15.86
C GLN A 214 -4.05 3.55 17.35
N TRP A 215 -5.01 2.92 18.00
CA TRP A 215 -5.09 2.89 19.46
C TRP A 215 -4.10 1.85 20.01
N PHE A 216 -3.29 2.27 20.97
CA PHE A 216 -2.44 1.36 21.73
C PHE A 216 -3.23 0.69 22.86
N ASN A 217 -4.11 1.44 23.51
CA ASN A 217 -5.09 1.04 24.51
C ASN A 217 -6.21 2.08 24.55
N ASP A 218 -7.16 1.97 25.50
CA ASP A 218 -8.32 2.87 25.60
C ASP A 218 -8.00 4.33 25.93
N SER A 219 -6.73 4.68 26.18
CA SER A 219 -6.31 6.03 26.54
C SER A 219 -5.09 6.54 25.77
N GLN A 220 -4.51 5.73 24.89
CA GLN A 220 -3.29 6.10 24.19
C GLN A 220 -3.38 5.81 22.70
N LEU A 221 -2.91 6.76 21.91
CA LEU A 221 -2.77 6.64 20.45
C LEU A 221 -1.31 6.38 20.09
N LEU A 222 -1.08 5.43 19.18
CA LEU A 222 0.21 5.07 18.60
C LEU A 222 0.21 5.44 17.12
N PHE A 223 1.24 6.14 16.66
CA PHE A 223 1.35 6.58 15.27
C PHE A 223 2.80 6.85 14.86
N SER A 224 3.04 6.98 13.57
CA SER A 224 4.27 7.53 13.01
C SER A 224 4.06 8.98 12.57
N GLY A 225 5.09 9.80 12.63
CA GLY A 225 4.99 11.20 12.24
C GLY A 225 6.34 11.89 12.15
N ASN A 226 6.31 13.15 11.68
CA ASN A 226 7.46 14.02 11.67
C ASN A 226 7.19 15.24 12.55
N ASP A 227 7.96 15.37 13.63
CA ASP A 227 7.90 16.46 14.61
C ASP A 227 8.83 17.65 14.27
N SER A 228 9.47 17.62 13.10
CA SER A 228 10.48 18.59 12.67
C SER A 228 9.90 19.68 11.77
N LEU A 229 8.82 20.35 12.18
CA LEU A 229 8.19 21.45 11.43
C LEU A 229 9.16 22.58 11.04
N ASN A 230 10.28 22.72 11.77
CA ASN A 230 11.30 23.74 11.53
C ASN A 230 12.53 23.24 10.78
N ASP A 231 12.62 21.95 10.46
CA ASP A 231 13.74 21.39 9.68
C ASP A 231 13.45 21.52 8.18
N LEU A 232 13.69 22.70 7.67
CA LEU A 232 13.47 23.05 6.26
C LEU A 232 14.36 22.25 5.28
N GLN A 233 15.36 21.52 5.79
CA GLN A 233 16.36 20.90 4.93
C GLN A 233 16.07 19.44 4.58
N THR A 234 15.42 18.65 5.45
CA THR A 234 15.26 17.21 5.22
C THR A 234 14.05 16.56 5.93
N PRO A 235 12.79 17.01 5.75
CA PRO A 235 11.65 16.42 6.48
C PRO A 235 11.45 14.93 6.19
N TRP A 236 11.79 14.42 5.00
CA TRP A 236 11.71 12.99 4.67
C TRP A 236 12.84 12.14 5.27
N LYS A 237 13.89 12.74 5.83
CA LYS A 237 14.99 12.02 6.49
C LYS A 237 14.78 11.84 7.99
N GLN A 238 13.69 12.37 8.52
CA GLN A 238 13.37 12.25 9.95
C GLN A 238 11.90 11.92 10.15
N SER A 239 11.65 10.80 10.79
CA SER A 239 10.35 10.44 11.31
C SER A 239 10.51 9.66 12.61
N GLY A 240 9.48 9.63 13.41
CA GLY A 240 9.48 8.95 14.70
C GLY A 240 8.22 8.18 14.95
N ILE A 241 8.28 7.30 15.93
CA ILE A 241 7.10 6.63 16.48
C ILE A 241 6.72 7.35 17.76
N PHE A 242 5.44 7.67 17.88
CA PHE A 242 4.91 8.47 18.97
C PHE A 242 3.78 7.74 19.70
N LEU A 243 3.72 7.98 20.99
CA LEU A 243 2.62 7.56 21.86
C LEU A 243 2.01 8.82 22.49
N LEU A 244 0.73 9.06 22.27
CA LEU A 244 -0.03 10.16 22.81
C LEU A 244 -1.00 9.67 23.88
N ASP A 245 -0.87 10.13 25.12
CA ASP A 245 -1.90 9.97 26.14
C ASP A 245 -2.99 11.03 25.91
N ILE A 246 -4.20 10.61 25.60
CA ILE A 246 -5.29 11.51 25.20
C ILE A 246 -5.88 12.33 26.38
N LYS A 247 -5.71 11.88 27.61
CA LYS A 247 -6.28 12.54 28.80
C LYS A 247 -5.44 13.74 29.24
N ASN A 248 -4.13 13.55 29.28
CA ASN A 248 -3.19 14.59 29.71
C ASN A 248 -2.44 15.24 28.53
N LYS A 249 -2.72 14.81 27.30
CA LYS A 249 -2.12 15.27 26.04
C LYS A 249 -0.61 15.12 25.99
N LYS A 250 -0.06 14.20 26.78
CA LYS A 250 1.37 13.95 26.83
C LYS A 250 1.80 13.15 25.62
N LEU A 251 2.66 13.76 24.79
CA LEU A 251 3.32 13.12 23.65
C LEU A 251 4.68 12.57 24.09
N GLU A 252 4.95 11.30 23.73
CA GLU A 252 6.24 10.65 23.93
C GLU A 252 6.74 10.09 22.60
N LYS A 253 7.95 10.50 22.16
CA LYS A 253 8.66 9.86 21.06
C LYS A 253 9.30 8.57 21.57
N ILE A 254 8.81 7.42 21.08
CA ILE A 254 9.23 6.10 21.57
C ILE A 254 10.24 5.41 20.65
N SER A 255 10.47 5.89 19.44
CA SER A 255 11.57 5.46 18.58
C SER A 255 12.91 6.03 19.05
N ASN A 256 14.00 5.69 18.38
CA ASN A 256 15.28 6.33 18.58
C ASN A 256 15.20 7.83 18.22
N LYS A 257 16.13 8.63 18.71
CA LYS A 257 16.04 10.09 18.64
C LYS A 257 16.14 10.61 17.21
N GLU A 258 17.06 10.05 16.42
CA GLU A 258 17.35 10.47 15.04
C GLU A 258 17.22 9.30 14.08
N GLY A 259 16.70 9.55 12.90
CA GLY A 259 16.50 8.57 11.85
C GLY A 259 15.08 8.55 11.29
N VAL A 260 14.79 7.55 10.48
CA VAL A 260 13.48 7.31 9.88
C VAL A 260 12.86 6.09 10.53
N TYR A 261 11.74 6.25 11.22
CA TYR A 261 11.02 5.18 11.89
C TYR A 261 9.53 5.29 11.57
N MET A 262 8.89 4.17 11.15
CA MET A 262 7.51 4.14 10.68
C MET A 262 6.86 2.76 10.94
N THR A 263 5.59 2.66 10.60
CA THR A 263 4.78 1.42 10.62
C THR A 263 4.78 0.74 11.98
N PRO A 264 4.44 1.47 13.07
CA PRO A 264 4.34 0.85 14.40
C PRO A 264 3.19 -0.14 14.46
N LYS A 265 3.40 -1.26 15.15
CA LYS A 265 2.37 -2.28 15.44
C LYS A 265 2.51 -2.77 16.88
N ALA A 266 1.47 -2.56 17.67
CA ALA A 266 1.41 -3.07 19.02
C ALA A 266 1.14 -4.58 19.03
N SER A 267 1.81 -5.32 19.91
CA SER A 267 1.46 -6.73 20.19
C SER A 267 0.10 -6.81 20.89
N ARG A 268 -0.61 -7.93 20.73
CA ARG A 268 -1.95 -8.11 21.30
C ARG A 268 -2.01 -7.97 22.82
N ASP A 269 -0.92 -8.28 23.50
CA ASP A 269 -0.81 -8.17 24.97
C ASP A 269 -0.30 -6.79 25.44
N GLY A 270 -0.07 -5.85 24.50
CA GLY A 270 0.41 -4.50 24.78
C GLY A 270 1.83 -4.41 25.33
N LYS A 271 2.60 -5.52 25.37
CA LYS A 271 3.93 -5.53 25.97
C LYS A 271 5.04 -5.15 25.02
N LYS A 272 4.79 -5.22 23.71
CA LYS A 272 5.78 -4.92 22.66
C LYS A 272 5.16 -4.03 21.58
N ILE A 273 5.99 -3.17 21.00
CA ILE A 273 5.67 -2.44 19.77
C ILE A 273 6.76 -2.79 18.75
N ALA A 274 6.35 -3.35 17.60
CA ALA A 274 7.22 -3.53 16.44
C ALA A 274 7.14 -2.30 15.56
N PHE A 275 8.26 -1.88 14.97
CA PHE A 275 8.31 -0.83 13.96
C PHE A 275 9.52 -1.02 13.06
N ILE A 276 9.52 -0.38 11.90
CA ILE A 276 10.64 -0.41 10.96
C ILE A 276 11.37 0.91 10.94
N GLY A 277 12.64 0.88 10.56
CA GLY A 277 13.40 2.12 10.40
C GLY A 277 14.90 1.91 10.28
N HIS A 278 15.61 3.05 10.27
CA HIS A 278 17.06 3.12 10.28
C HIS A 278 17.53 4.41 10.98
N PRO A 279 18.74 4.42 11.55
CA PRO A 279 19.35 5.65 12.05
C PRO A 279 19.58 6.66 10.92
N SER A 280 19.77 7.94 11.28
CA SER A 280 20.13 8.97 10.31
C SER A 280 21.35 8.58 9.49
N THR A 281 21.31 8.85 8.17
CA THR A 281 22.35 8.50 7.20
C THR A 281 22.32 9.45 6.02
N ASP A 282 23.46 9.56 5.31
CA ASP A 282 23.57 10.33 4.07
C ASP A 282 23.14 9.54 2.83
N TYR A 283 22.85 8.25 2.97
CA TYR A 283 22.37 7.44 1.87
C TYR A 283 20.99 7.88 1.40
N SER A 284 20.76 7.83 0.10
CA SER A 284 19.47 8.19 -0.53
C SER A 284 18.44 7.07 -0.41
N SER A 285 18.89 5.81 -0.29
CA SER A 285 18.01 4.65 -0.14
C SER A 285 18.62 3.67 0.85
N VAL A 286 17.90 3.41 1.93
CA VAL A 286 18.30 2.45 2.97
C VAL A 286 17.16 1.48 3.22
N ALA A 287 17.46 0.19 3.20
CA ALA A 287 16.52 -0.81 3.66
C ALA A 287 16.29 -0.64 5.18
N HIS A 288 15.04 -0.49 5.55
CA HIS A 288 14.66 -0.40 6.96
C HIS A 288 14.78 -1.76 7.62
N ASP A 289 15.27 -1.77 8.83
CA ASP A 289 15.27 -2.94 9.69
C ASP A 289 14.10 -2.92 10.68
N VAL A 290 13.78 -4.08 11.25
CA VAL A 290 12.73 -4.21 12.27
C VAL A 290 13.30 -3.94 13.65
N TYR A 291 12.61 -3.13 14.42
CA TYR A 291 12.86 -2.84 15.82
C TYR A 291 11.70 -3.34 16.67
N ILE A 292 12.02 -3.75 17.88
CA ILE A 292 11.04 -4.09 18.92
C ILE A 292 11.29 -3.19 20.15
N ARG A 293 10.27 -2.44 20.53
CA ARG A 293 10.22 -1.76 21.83
C ARG A 293 9.60 -2.66 22.87
N ASP A 294 10.28 -2.88 23.96
CA ASP A 294 9.75 -3.49 25.17
C ASP A 294 9.08 -2.41 26.01
N MET A 295 7.78 -2.51 26.20
CA MET A 295 6.99 -1.49 26.90
C MET A 295 7.21 -1.49 28.40
N THR A 296 7.75 -2.59 28.98
CA THR A 296 8.09 -2.67 30.41
C THR A 296 9.38 -1.94 30.71
N THR A 297 10.41 -2.12 29.87
CA THR A 297 11.73 -1.53 30.08
C THR A 297 11.94 -0.21 29.34
N GLY A 298 11.09 0.12 28.39
CA GLY A 298 11.20 1.27 27.50
C GLY A 298 12.38 1.20 26.52
N LYS A 299 12.99 0.02 26.32
CA LYS A 299 14.16 -0.14 25.46
C LYS A 299 13.77 -0.58 24.04
N ASN A 300 14.42 0.02 23.06
CA ASN A 300 14.33 -0.39 21.66
C ASN A 300 15.45 -1.38 21.34
N LYS A 301 15.13 -2.46 20.64
CA LYS A 301 16.07 -3.48 20.20
C LYS A 301 15.95 -3.66 18.68
N LEU A 302 17.06 -3.53 17.96
CA LEU A 302 17.17 -3.93 16.57
C LEU A 302 17.13 -5.46 16.49
N VAL A 303 16.21 -6.01 15.70
CA VAL A 303 15.94 -7.46 15.65
C VAL A 303 16.18 -8.09 14.28
N THR A 304 16.32 -7.28 13.24
CA THR A 304 16.85 -7.69 11.94
C THR A 304 18.09 -6.87 11.61
N LYS A 305 18.85 -7.29 10.62
CA LYS A 305 20.01 -6.54 10.15
C LYS A 305 20.28 -6.82 8.68
N ASN A 306 20.51 -5.75 7.92
CA ASN A 306 20.89 -5.83 6.50
C ASN A 306 19.85 -6.57 5.65
N LEU A 307 18.57 -6.22 5.80
CA LEU A 307 17.53 -6.73 4.93
C LEU A 307 17.79 -6.28 3.49
N SER A 308 17.37 -7.08 2.52
CA SER A 308 17.51 -6.77 1.08
C SER A 308 16.67 -5.57 0.65
N SER A 309 15.53 -5.36 1.33
CA SER A 309 14.66 -4.20 1.20
C SER A 309 13.92 -3.94 2.51
N SER A 310 13.23 -2.79 2.60
CA SER A 310 12.37 -2.49 3.74
C SER A 310 11.19 -3.45 3.79
N PRO A 311 10.81 -3.95 4.98
CA PRO A 311 9.51 -4.57 5.19
C PRO A 311 8.39 -3.60 4.80
N LYS A 312 7.34 -4.10 4.12
CA LYS A 312 6.22 -3.25 3.68
C LYS A 312 5.10 -3.19 4.70
N SER A 313 4.94 -4.28 5.45
CA SER A 313 3.88 -4.41 6.44
C SER A 313 4.37 -5.26 7.62
N LEU A 314 3.83 -5.00 8.80
CA LEU A 314 4.12 -5.76 10.01
C LEU A 314 2.82 -6.30 10.61
N PHE A 315 2.77 -7.60 10.92
CA PHE A 315 1.61 -8.23 11.54
C PHE A 315 2.03 -9.17 12.67
N TRP A 316 1.48 -8.94 13.85
CA TRP A 316 1.65 -9.88 14.96
C TRP A 316 0.76 -11.11 14.74
N LEU A 317 1.37 -12.28 14.64
CA LEU A 317 0.68 -13.58 14.60
C LEU A 317 0.36 -14.08 16.00
N SER A 318 1.22 -13.75 16.97
CA SER A 318 1.07 -14.00 18.40
C SER A 318 1.80 -12.92 19.20
N SER A 319 1.88 -13.02 20.53
CA SER A 319 2.68 -12.12 21.36
C SER A 319 4.20 -12.17 21.12
N SER A 320 4.67 -13.22 20.42
CA SER A 320 6.11 -13.42 20.13
C SER A 320 6.43 -13.70 18.66
N GLN A 321 5.42 -13.81 17.79
CA GLN A 321 5.63 -14.08 16.37
C GLN A 321 5.16 -12.88 15.55
N LEU A 322 6.05 -12.33 14.73
CA LEU A 322 5.80 -11.23 13.81
C LEU A 322 5.98 -11.74 12.38
N ALA A 323 5.02 -11.44 11.49
CA ALA A 323 5.13 -11.66 10.05
C ALA A 323 5.30 -10.32 9.32
N PHE A 324 6.06 -10.35 8.24
CA PHE A 324 6.20 -9.22 7.32
C PHE A 324 6.59 -9.69 5.92
N ASP A 325 6.33 -8.86 4.93
CA ASP A 325 6.79 -9.07 3.57
C ASP A 325 7.89 -8.08 3.21
N LEU A 326 8.82 -8.52 2.37
CA LEU A 326 9.85 -7.68 1.79
C LEU A 326 10.15 -8.12 0.35
N ASP A 327 10.72 -7.22 -0.43
CA ASP A 327 11.16 -7.50 -1.79
C ASP A 327 12.59 -8.04 -1.79
N GLU A 328 12.82 -9.11 -2.53
CA GLU A 328 14.15 -9.64 -2.75
C GLU A 328 14.30 -10.22 -4.14
N ARG A 329 15.23 -9.68 -4.93
CA ARG A 329 15.60 -10.19 -6.25
C ARG A 329 14.40 -10.48 -7.15
N GLY A 330 13.49 -9.51 -7.28
CA GLY A 330 12.31 -9.60 -8.12
C GLY A 330 11.18 -10.47 -7.58
N SER A 331 11.24 -10.95 -6.36
CA SER A 331 10.15 -11.68 -5.70
C SER A 331 9.76 -11.04 -4.37
N SER A 332 8.57 -11.36 -3.86
CA SER A 332 8.18 -11.05 -2.49
C SER A 332 8.54 -12.21 -1.56
N LYS A 333 9.22 -11.88 -0.46
CA LYS A 333 9.52 -12.83 0.61
C LYS A 333 8.57 -12.59 1.76
N ILE A 334 7.98 -13.65 2.28
CA ILE A 334 7.14 -13.59 3.48
C ILE A 334 7.95 -14.15 4.63
N MET A 335 8.30 -13.26 5.55
CA MET A 335 9.20 -13.55 6.66
C MET A 335 8.42 -13.73 7.95
N GLN A 336 8.91 -14.61 8.81
CA GLN A 336 8.44 -14.77 10.18
C GLN A 336 9.62 -14.58 11.14
N LEU A 337 9.42 -13.69 12.12
CA LEU A 337 10.38 -13.38 13.16
C LEU A 337 9.84 -13.82 14.53
N ASN A 338 10.57 -14.66 15.23
CA ASN A 338 10.32 -14.89 16.65
C ASN A 338 11.06 -13.81 17.45
N THR A 339 10.32 -12.95 18.16
CA THR A 339 10.87 -11.80 18.88
C THR A 339 11.56 -12.13 20.20
N ASP A 340 11.40 -13.36 20.74
CA ASP A 340 12.01 -13.77 22.00
C ASP A 340 13.43 -14.32 21.77
N ASN A 341 13.61 -15.15 20.73
CA ASN A 341 14.90 -15.75 20.38
C ASN A 341 15.55 -15.15 19.12
N LEU A 342 14.91 -14.18 18.48
CA LEU A 342 15.35 -13.47 17.26
C LEU A 342 15.56 -14.38 16.04
N ARG A 343 14.89 -15.52 15.99
CA ARG A 343 14.95 -16.40 14.83
C ARG A 343 14.09 -15.83 13.70
N LEU A 344 14.76 -15.47 12.61
CA LEU A 344 14.17 -15.06 11.35
C LEU A 344 14.13 -16.24 10.38
N SER A 345 13.03 -16.46 9.69
CA SER A 345 12.86 -17.51 8.68
C SER A 345 11.84 -17.09 7.62
N GLU A 346 12.00 -17.61 6.41
CA GLU A 346 10.93 -17.50 5.40
C GLU A 346 9.75 -18.37 5.83
N LEU A 347 8.53 -17.82 5.70
CA LEU A 347 7.30 -18.55 5.98
C LEU A 347 6.99 -19.56 4.87
N ILE A 348 7.27 -19.18 3.61
CA ILE A 348 7.16 -20.05 2.44
C ILE A 348 8.51 -20.02 1.72
N SER A 349 9.24 -21.12 1.76
CA SER A 349 10.53 -21.24 1.11
C SER A 349 10.40 -21.40 -0.40
N GLY A 350 11.29 -20.72 -1.16
CA GLY A 350 11.37 -20.82 -2.61
C GLY A 350 10.22 -20.17 -3.38
N PHE A 351 9.46 -19.29 -2.73
CA PHE A 351 8.42 -18.52 -3.35
C PHE A 351 9.01 -17.52 -4.36
N LYS A 352 8.57 -17.57 -5.62
CA LYS A 352 9.11 -16.75 -6.72
C LYS A 352 8.12 -15.71 -7.24
N GLU A 353 6.85 -15.86 -6.91
CA GLU A 353 5.80 -14.93 -7.31
C GLU A 353 5.73 -13.74 -6.35
N GLN A 354 4.70 -12.93 -6.51
CA GLN A 354 4.46 -11.77 -5.68
C GLN A 354 3.29 -12.03 -4.73
N PHE A 355 3.51 -11.80 -3.45
CA PHE A 355 2.44 -11.79 -2.45
C PHE A 355 2.59 -10.56 -1.57
N PHE A 356 1.68 -9.61 -1.72
CA PHE A 356 1.67 -8.37 -0.94
C PHE A 356 0.79 -8.57 0.29
N LEU A 357 1.42 -8.78 1.42
CA LEU A 357 0.76 -9.02 2.70
C LEU A 357 -0.04 -7.79 3.14
N SER A 358 -1.32 -7.96 3.43
CA SER A 358 -2.23 -6.85 3.76
C SER A 358 -2.93 -7.00 5.08
N SER A 359 -3.14 -8.23 5.57
CA SER A 359 -3.74 -8.48 6.87
C SER A 359 -3.41 -9.88 7.39
N ALA A 360 -3.58 -10.07 8.69
CA ALA A 360 -3.39 -11.36 9.36
C ALA A 360 -4.40 -11.57 10.48
N ASN A 361 -4.82 -12.82 10.67
CA ASN A 361 -5.66 -13.20 11.80
C ASN A 361 -5.32 -14.62 12.27
N GLN A 362 -5.01 -14.80 13.55
CA GLN A 362 -4.75 -16.09 14.22
C GLN A 362 -3.72 -16.99 13.49
N GLY A 363 -2.74 -16.39 12.82
CA GLY A 363 -1.70 -17.10 12.07
C GLY A 363 -1.96 -17.21 10.57
N ASP A 364 -3.19 -17.01 10.12
CA ASP A 364 -3.54 -16.93 8.70
C ASP A 364 -3.18 -15.55 8.15
N LEU A 365 -2.62 -15.52 6.94
CA LEU A 365 -2.23 -14.31 6.24
C LEU A 365 -3.14 -14.11 5.02
N TYR A 366 -3.46 -12.85 4.73
CA TYR A 366 -4.23 -12.45 3.56
C TYR A 366 -3.49 -11.36 2.80
N GLY A 367 -3.47 -11.47 1.49
CA GLY A 367 -2.73 -10.54 0.64
C GLY A 367 -3.18 -10.57 -0.80
N THR A 368 -2.52 -9.77 -1.62
CA THR A 368 -2.70 -9.75 -3.07
C THR A 368 -1.63 -10.62 -3.70
N TYR A 369 -2.06 -11.65 -4.41
CA TYR A 369 -1.19 -12.58 -5.13
C TYR A 369 -1.13 -12.22 -6.62
N VAL A 370 0.06 -12.05 -7.14
CA VAL A 370 0.33 -11.67 -8.53
C VAL A 370 1.34 -12.62 -9.15
N THR A 371 1.10 -13.06 -10.37
CA THR A 371 2.07 -13.83 -11.15
C THR A 371 2.48 -13.08 -12.42
N SER A 372 3.42 -13.59 -13.18
CA SER A 372 3.83 -12.96 -14.43
C SER A 372 2.71 -12.89 -15.48
N ASN A 373 1.75 -13.80 -15.43
CA ASN A 373 0.67 -13.93 -16.41
C ASN A 373 -0.74 -13.70 -15.83
N ARG A 374 -0.85 -13.27 -14.56
CA ARG A 374 -2.13 -12.98 -13.90
C ARG A 374 -2.05 -11.71 -13.08
N PRO A 375 -2.99 -10.76 -13.23
CA PRO A 375 -3.15 -9.61 -12.35
C PRO A 375 -3.36 -10.00 -10.90
N GLY A 376 -3.33 -9.02 -10.01
CA GLY A 376 -3.57 -9.22 -8.59
C GLY A 376 -4.92 -9.84 -8.29
N GLU A 377 -4.90 -10.92 -7.51
CA GLU A 377 -6.07 -11.59 -6.96
C GLU A 377 -5.94 -11.69 -5.43
N VAL A 378 -7.05 -11.72 -4.71
CA VAL A 378 -7.00 -11.98 -3.27
C VAL A 378 -6.57 -13.42 -3.02
N ALA A 379 -5.63 -13.60 -2.12
CA ALA A 379 -5.20 -14.92 -1.69
C ALA A 379 -4.98 -14.97 -0.18
N SER A 380 -5.02 -16.16 0.37
CA SER A 380 -4.66 -16.46 1.75
C SER A 380 -3.49 -17.42 1.83
N ILE A 381 -2.74 -17.34 2.93
CA ILE A 381 -1.73 -18.34 3.31
C ILE A 381 -2.15 -18.91 4.65
N LYS A 382 -2.54 -20.18 4.65
CA LYS A 382 -2.95 -20.94 5.82
C LYS A 382 -2.08 -22.18 5.94
N ASN A 383 -1.47 -22.40 7.10
CA ASN A 383 -0.55 -23.52 7.31
C ASN A 383 0.53 -23.62 6.19
N THR A 384 1.14 -22.50 5.82
CA THR A 384 2.14 -22.36 4.74
C THR A 384 1.63 -22.69 3.32
N LYS A 385 0.33 -22.95 3.15
CA LYS A 385 -0.28 -23.19 1.85
C LYS A 385 -0.95 -21.93 1.34
N LEU A 386 -0.57 -21.50 0.14
CA LEU A 386 -1.22 -20.39 -0.58
C LEU A 386 -2.46 -20.89 -1.32
N GLU A 387 -3.54 -20.13 -1.18
CA GLU A 387 -4.82 -20.37 -1.85
C GLU A 387 -5.38 -19.06 -2.41
N ARG A 388 -5.69 -19.03 -3.73
CA ARG A 388 -6.38 -17.90 -4.35
C ARG A 388 -7.85 -17.95 -3.98
N LEU A 389 -8.38 -16.80 -3.59
CA LEU A 389 -9.78 -16.62 -3.18
C LEU A 389 -10.63 -15.91 -4.25
N THR A 390 -9.98 -15.22 -5.22
CA THR A 390 -10.66 -14.53 -6.33
C THR A 390 -10.03 -14.87 -7.68
N GLU A 391 -10.81 -14.71 -8.76
CA GLU A 391 -10.42 -14.98 -10.15
C GLU A 391 -11.14 -14.03 -11.12
N PHE A 392 -11.04 -12.71 -10.86
CA PHE A 392 -11.81 -11.70 -11.62
C PHE A 392 -11.41 -11.58 -13.09
N ASN A 393 -10.18 -11.95 -13.44
CA ASN A 393 -9.66 -11.81 -14.81
C ASN A 393 -9.64 -13.11 -15.62
N GLU A 394 -10.08 -14.23 -15.04
CA GLU A 394 -10.00 -15.53 -15.70
C GLU A 394 -10.78 -15.57 -17.02
N LEU A 395 -11.99 -14.99 -17.05
CA LEU A 395 -12.82 -14.94 -18.26
C LEU A 395 -12.23 -14.07 -19.37
N VAL A 396 -11.52 -13.00 -19.01
CA VAL A 396 -10.90 -12.10 -19.98
C VAL A 396 -9.60 -12.71 -20.50
N LEU A 397 -8.67 -13.03 -19.59
CA LEU A 397 -7.32 -13.48 -19.97
C LEU A 397 -7.29 -14.92 -20.47
N GLY A 398 -8.23 -15.77 -20.03
CA GLY A 398 -8.32 -17.16 -20.49
C GLY A 398 -8.64 -17.34 -21.98
N GLN A 399 -9.01 -16.26 -22.67
CA GLN A 399 -9.27 -16.25 -24.11
C GLN A 399 -8.00 -16.02 -24.95
N TYR A 400 -6.89 -15.63 -24.33
CA TYR A 400 -5.68 -15.19 -25.03
C TYR A 400 -4.46 -16.01 -24.61
N ASP A 401 -3.56 -16.21 -25.56
CA ASP A 401 -2.24 -16.77 -25.30
C ASP A 401 -1.31 -15.63 -24.87
N LEU A 402 -0.83 -15.69 -23.63
CA LEU A 402 0.12 -14.72 -23.10
C LEU A 402 1.56 -15.17 -23.36
N GLY A 403 2.44 -14.19 -23.53
CA GLY A 403 3.87 -14.41 -23.62
C GLY A 403 4.45 -15.07 -22.36
N LYS A 404 5.53 -15.81 -22.50
CA LYS A 404 6.23 -16.45 -21.37
C LYS A 404 7.32 -15.52 -20.83
N THR A 405 7.37 -15.38 -19.51
CA THR A 405 8.41 -14.61 -18.83
C THR A 405 9.58 -15.52 -18.47
N HIS A 406 10.78 -15.08 -18.81
CA HIS A 406 12.05 -15.78 -18.55
C HIS A 406 12.96 -14.86 -17.76
N GLU A 407 13.67 -15.42 -16.78
CA GLU A 407 14.70 -14.69 -16.04
C GLU A 407 16.03 -14.70 -16.82
N VAL A 408 16.75 -13.58 -16.79
CA VAL A 408 18.09 -13.44 -17.34
C VAL A 408 18.99 -12.75 -16.31
N ASN A 409 20.22 -13.26 -16.21
CA ASN A 409 21.27 -12.65 -15.40
C ASN A 409 22.47 -12.40 -16.29
N TYR A 410 23.04 -11.20 -16.24
CA TYR A 410 24.23 -10.83 -17.00
C TYR A 410 25.16 -9.98 -16.15
N GLN A 411 26.38 -9.79 -16.63
CA GLN A 411 27.38 -8.97 -15.96
C GLN A 411 27.50 -7.61 -16.62
N ALA A 412 27.44 -6.55 -15.82
CA ALA A 412 27.88 -5.23 -16.22
C ALA A 412 29.40 -5.26 -16.54
N PRO A 413 29.93 -4.26 -17.26
CA PRO A 413 31.36 -4.23 -17.65
C PRO A 413 32.36 -4.35 -16.48
N ASP A 414 31.97 -3.96 -15.27
CA ASP A 414 32.78 -4.07 -14.05
C ASP A 414 32.59 -5.40 -13.30
N GLY A 415 31.80 -6.33 -13.86
CA GLY A 415 31.51 -7.64 -13.28
C GLY A 415 30.31 -7.69 -12.32
N THR A 416 29.63 -6.55 -12.06
CA THR A 416 28.43 -6.52 -11.23
C THR A 416 27.31 -7.35 -11.87
N GLN A 417 26.68 -8.24 -11.08
CA GLN A 417 25.57 -9.06 -11.55
C GLN A 417 24.29 -8.23 -11.63
N ILE A 418 23.70 -8.22 -12.84
CA ILE A 418 22.41 -7.57 -13.10
C ILE A 418 21.35 -8.64 -13.40
N GLN A 419 20.22 -8.54 -12.72
CA GLN A 419 19.07 -9.40 -12.92
C GLN A 419 18.02 -8.70 -13.77
N GLY A 420 17.41 -9.44 -14.67
CA GLY A 420 16.31 -8.98 -15.49
C GLY A 420 15.40 -10.11 -15.91
N TRP A 421 14.41 -9.77 -16.70
CA TRP A 421 13.48 -10.71 -17.31
C TRP A 421 13.13 -10.27 -18.72
N TYR A 422 12.76 -11.22 -19.54
CA TYR A 422 12.18 -10.94 -20.83
C TYR A 422 10.92 -11.74 -21.07
N ILE A 423 9.98 -11.15 -21.78
CA ILE A 423 8.72 -11.79 -22.17
C ILE A 423 8.82 -12.09 -23.65
N THR A 424 8.62 -13.36 -24.03
CA THR A 424 8.61 -13.79 -25.43
C THR A 424 7.19 -13.72 -26.00
N PRO A 425 7.02 -13.57 -27.33
CA PRO A 425 5.74 -13.78 -27.99
C PRO A 425 5.09 -15.13 -27.61
N PRO A 426 3.75 -15.25 -27.64
CA PRO A 426 3.06 -16.52 -27.34
C PRO A 426 3.55 -17.71 -28.19
N ASN A 427 3.82 -17.48 -29.48
CA ASN A 427 4.29 -18.49 -30.42
C ASN A 427 5.78 -18.30 -30.75
N PHE A 428 6.60 -18.10 -29.69
CA PHE A 428 8.02 -17.85 -29.83
C PHE A 428 8.75 -19.05 -30.46
N ASP A 429 9.57 -18.76 -31.48
CA ASP A 429 10.40 -19.72 -32.21
C ASP A 429 11.86 -19.26 -32.09
N GLU A 430 12.67 -20.04 -31.38
CA GLU A 430 14.09 -19.74 -31.13
C GLU A 430 14.95 -19.62 -32.42
N SER A 431 14.46 -20.13 -33.54
CA SER A 431 15.13 -20.04 -34.83
C SER A 431 14.94 -18.69 -35.53
N LYS A 432 14.04 -17.83 -35.01
CA LYS A 432 13.68 -16.53 -35.59
C LYS A 432 14.30 -15.38 -34.79
N THR A 433 14.42 -14.24 -35.47
CA THR A 433 14.78 -12.97 -34.86
C THR A 433 13.52 -12.15 -34.58
N TYR A 434 13.48 -11.51 -33.43
CA TYR A 434 12.36 -10.68 -32.98
C TYR A 434 12.83 -9.25 -32.68
N PRO A 435 12.02 -8.23 -32.94
CA PRO A 435 12.31 -6.89 -32.46
C PRO A 435 12.24 -6.86 -30.92
N LEU A 436 13.11 -6.06 -30.32
CA LEU A 436 13.23 -5.93 -28.86
C LEU A 436 12.68 -4.59 -28.39
N ILE A 437 11.90 -4.61 -27.32
CA ILE A 437 11.52 -3.45 -26.51
C ILE A 437 12.26 -3.56 -25.18
N LEU A 438 13.12 -2.58 -24.87
CA LEU A 438 13.75 -2.43 -23.58
C LEU A 438 12.90 -1.49 -22.73
N VAL A 439 12.45 -1.96 -21.55
CA VAL A 439 11.71 -1.17 -20.56
C VAL A 439 12.64 -0.84 -19.40
N ILE A 440 12.80 0.45 -19.13
CA ILE A 440 13.70 0.97 -18.10
C ILE A 440 12.85 1.62 -17.00
N HIS A 441 13.05 1.20 -15.74
CA HIS A 441 12.37 1.87 -14.63
C HIS A 441 13.06 3.17 -14.24
N GLY A 442 12.26 4.14 -13.81
CA GLY A 442 12.74 5.35 -13.17
C GLY A 442 12.93 5.16 -11.66
N GLY A 443 13.22 6.26 -11.01
CA GLY A 443 13.27 6.27 -9.55
C GLY A 443 14.47 7.03 -8.99
N PRO A 444 15.71 6.57 -9.06
CA PRO A 444 16.26 5.28 -9.51
C PRO A 444 16.01 4.11 -8.57
N HIS A 445 15.56 4.38 -7.33
CA HIS A 445 15.34 3.40 -6.28
C HIS A 445 13.97 2.70 -6.47
N ALA A 446 13.88 1.86 -7.47
CA ALA A 446 12.72 1.02 -7.76
C ALA A 446 13.16 -0.44 -7.98
N MET A 447 12.23 -1.36 -8.20
CA MET A 447 12.53 -2.73 -8.56
C MET A 447 11.48 -3.26 -9.53
N TYR A 448 11.90 -3.71 -10.69
CA TYR A 448 11.08 -4.56 -11.55
C TYR A 448 11.01 -5.99 -10.99
N ARG A 449 9.90 -6.63 -11.31
CA ARG A 449 9.60 -7.99 -10.91
C ARG A 449 8.79 -8.70 -12.01
N PRO A 450 8.85 -10.04 -12.10
CA PRO A 450 8.04 -10.80 -13.03
C PRO A 450 6.58 -10.84 -12.57
N ALA A 451 5.92 -9.68 -12.56
CA ALA A 451 4.50 -9.50 -12.28
C ALA A 451 3.74 -9.17 -13.55
N PHE A 452 2.45 -9.48 -13.59
CA PHE A 452 1.61 -9.18 -14.73
C PHE A 452 1.65 -7.68 -15.05
N ASN A 453 1.96 -7.38 -16.32
CA ASN A 453 1.84 -6.06 -16.90
C ASN A 453 1.15 -6.20 -18.26
N TYR A 454 -0.05 -5.61 -18.37
CA TYR A 454 -0.85 -5.73 -19.57
C TYR A 454 -0.11 -5.28 -20.83
N SER A 455 0.49 -4.07 -20.78
CA SER A 455 1.18 -3.49 -21.95
C SER A 455 2.35 -4.34 -22.42
N TRP A 456 3.08 -4.96 -21.50
CA TRP A 456 4.21 -5.83 -21.84
C TRP A 456 3.74 -7.12 -22.52
N HIS A 457 2.64 -7.72 -22.04
CA HIS A 457 2.04 -8.88 -22.70
C HIS A 457 1.41 -8.53 -24.04
N GLN A 458 0.85 -7.33 -24.17
CA GLN A 458 0.32 -6.85 -25.44
C GLN A 458 1.43 -6.64 -26.46
N PHE A 459 2.57 -6.01 -26.10
CA PHE A 459 3.74 -5.92 -26.97
C PHE A 459 4.28 -7.30 -27.35
N ALA A 460 4.35 -8.24 -26.42
CA ALA A 460 4.74 -9.61 -26.72
C ALA A 460 3.76 -10.28 -27.68
N SER A 461 2.47 -10.06 -27.52
CA SER A 461 1.41 -10.55 -28.41
C SER A 461 1.53 -9.97 -29.83
N ASP A 462 2.03 -8.73 -29.96
CA ASP A 462 2.32 -8.07 -31.24
C ASP A 462 3.66 -8.52 -31.87
N GLY A 463 4.35 -9.49 -31.26
CA GLY A 463 5.56 -10.11 -31.83
C GLY A 463 6.88 -9.49 -31.36
N TYR A 464 6.89 -8.68 -30.32
CA TYR A 464 8.12 -8.15 -29.70
C TYR A 464 8.60 -9.05 -28.56
N VAL A 465 9.91 -9.09 -28.34
CA VAL A 465 10.48 -9.52 -27.07
C VAL A 465 10.57 -8.28 -26.16
N VAL A 466 10.05 -8.38 -24.94
CA VAL A 466 10.06 -7.27 -23.98
C VAL A 466 11.06 -7.56 -22.87
N LEU A 467 12.14 -6.80 -22.77
CA LEU A 467 13.22 -6.93 -21.79
C LEU A 467 13.08 -5.84 -20.72
N PHE A 468 13.21 -6.22 -19.46
CA PHE A 468 13.24 -5.30 -18.32
C PHE A 468 14.23 -5.81 -17.27
N THR A 469 15.02 -4.89 -16.69
CA THR A 469 16.16 -5.23 -15.82
C THR A 469 16.18 -4.37 -14.57
N ASN A 470 16.91 -4.82 -13.56
CA ASN A 470 17.18 -4.08 -12.34
C ASN A 470 18.66 -3.64 -12.32
N PRO A 471 18.99 -2.47 -12.87
CA PRO A 471 20.34 -1.92 -12.82
C PRO A 471 20.72 -1.50 -11.41
N ARG A 472 21.98 -1.14 -11.20
CA ARG A 472 22.45 -0.54 -9.93
C ARG A 472 21.60 0.68 -9.57
N GLY A 473 21.31 0.85 -8.29
CA GLY A 473 20.31 1.80 -7.81
C GLY A 473 18.98 1.17 -7.49
N SER A 474 18.69 -0.04 -8.02
CA SER A 474 17.45 -0.75 -7.74
C SER A 474 17.40 -1.24 -6.29
N THR A 475 16.18 -1.29 -5.71
CA THR A 475 15.88 -1.88 -4.41
C THR A 475 15.76 -3.40 -4.49
N GLY A 476 15.76 -4.11 -3.35
CA GLY A 476 15.64 -5.57 -3.30
C GLY A 476 16.96 -6.33 -3.46
N TYR A 477 18.08 -5.62 -3.51
CA TYR A 477 19.44 -6.17 -3.62
C TYR A 477 20.36 -5.71 -2.48
N GLY A 478 19.79 -5.07 -1.47
CA GLY A 478 20.51 -4.49 -0.34
C GLY A 478 20.87 -3.02 -0.54
N SER A 479 21.17 -2.34 0.57
CA SER A 479 21.42 -0.89 0.57
C SER A 479 22.69 -0.51 -0.21
N GLU A 480 23.70 -1.36 -0.26
CA GLU A 480 24.94 -1.10 -1.04
C GLU A 480 24.64 -1.01 -2.54
N PHE A 481 23.90 -1.99 -3.09
CA PHE A 481 23.51 -1.99 -4.49
C PHE A 481 22.65 -0.78 -4.85
N ALA A 482 21.73 -0.39 -3.96
CA ALA A 482 20.87 0.77 -4.15
C ALA A 482 21.65 2.08 -4.12
N ASN A 483 22.67 2.22 -3.26
CA ASN A 483 23.37 3.48 -3.04
C ASN A 483 24.64 3.69 -3.91
N VAL A 484 25.05 2.74 -4.72
CA VAL A 484 26.18 2.91 -5.63
C VAL A 484 26.04 4.16 -6.49
N ILE A 485 24.84 4.48 -6.95
CA ILE A 485 24.53 5.68 -7.75
C ILE A 485 24.63 6.99 -6.97
N THR A 486 24.49 6.96 -5.64
CA THR A 486 24.65 8.15 -4.80
C THR A 486 26.12 8.49 -4.57
N ILE A 487 26.96 7.46 -4.51
CA ILE A 487 28.39 7.57 -4.25
C ILE A 487 29.16 7.82 -5.56
N ASN A 488 28.68 7.26 -6.67
CA ASN A 488 29.34 7.31 -7.98
C ASN A 488 28.31 7.60 -9.08
N THR A 489 28.20 8.85 -9.46
CA THR A 489 27.24 9.35 -10.47
C THR A 489 27.44 8.75 -11.87
N ASP A 490 28.61 8.18 -12.15
CA ASP A 490 28.94 7.58 -13.45
C ASP A 490 28.49 6.12 -13.58
N ALA A 491 28.03 5.50 -12.48
CA ALA A 491 27.73 4.08 -12.43
C ALA A 491 26.45 3.67 -13.17
N THR A 492 25.48 4.56 -13.32
CA THR A 492 24.13 4.21 -13.80
C THR A 492 23.98 4.00 -15.29
N CYS A 493 24.84 4.60 -16.12
CA CYS A 493 24.74 4.51 -17.58
C CYS A 493 25.34 3.23 -18.17
N ILE A 494 25.96 2.39 -17.36
CA ILE A 494 26.78 1.25 -17.81
C ILE A 494 26.02 -0.09 -17.69
N ASP A 495 24.91 -0.13 -16.99
CA ASP A 495 24.20 -1.38 -16.63
C ASP A 495 23.10 -1.79 -17.63
N ILE A 496 22.80 -0.94 -18.61
CA ILE A 496 21.66 -1.14 -19.52
C ILE A 496 22.14 -1.42 -20.94
#